data_1dbe440fd20ff84dcd7c987f5862cb6d
#
_entry.id   1dbe440fd20ff84dcd7c987f5862cb6d
#
_cell.length_a   1.000
_cell.length_b   1.000
_cell.length_c   1.000
_cell.angle_alpha   90.00
_cell.angle_beta   90.00
_cell.angle_gamma   90.00
#
_symmetry.space_group_name_H-M   'P 1'
#
loop_
_entity.id
_entity.type
_entity.pdbx_description
1 polymer ?
#
loop_
_entity_poly.entity_id
_entity_poly.type
_entity_poly.pdbx_seq_one_letter_code
_entity_poly.pdbx_strand_id
1 'polypeptide(L)'
;MNKKAIITSALPYSNGEIHLGHVASTYLPADVTTRFLKQNGVEAYYVCASDDYGTPILIQSEKLKQTPQEYVAHWNKRDFEDFTAFDIGFDFFYKTSSEENISFVQDVFKKIEKNGHIYEKEIIQAFCTSCDKFLPDRFVKGTCPFCDAEDQYSDLCEKCGRIPEEIENPHCSICGETPVQKSTNHYFFKLKNFSEPLL
;
A
#
# COMPACT_ATOMS: atom_id res chain seq x y z
N MET A 1 4.36 2.41 38.56
CA MET A 1 3.85 2.88 37.26
C MET A 1 3.30 1.66 36.51
N ASN A 2 2.02 1.67 36.15
CA ASN A 2 1.48 0.63 35.27
C ASN A 2 2.19 0.70 33.93
N LYS A 3 2.82 -0.39 33.52
CA LYS A 3 3.46 -0.48 32.19
C LYS A 3 2.37 -0.60 31.15
N LYS A 4 2.48 0.18 30.06
CA LYS A 4 1.60 0.12 28.89
C LYS A 4 2.38 -0.30 27.68
N ALA A 5 1.75 -1.07 26.79
CA ALA A 5 2.33 -1.51 25.54
C ALA A 5 1.29 -1.50 24.41
N ILE A 6 1.70 -1.06 23.23
CA ILE A 6 0.94 -1.24 21.99
C ILE A 6 1.74 -2.20 21.12
N ILE A 7 1.11 -3.26 20.71
CA ILE A 7 1.68 -4.26 19.82
C ILE A 7 1.04 -4.06 18.44
N THR A 8 1.85 -4.00 17.42
CA THR A 8 1.41 -3.89 16.03
C THR A 8 2.01 -5.02 15.21
N SER A 9 1.35 -5.37 14.13
CA SER A 9 1.86 -6.26 13.09
C SER A 9 1.79 -5.57 11.73
N ALA A 10 2.46 -6.13 10.72
CA ALA A 10 2.29 -5.66 9.35
C ALA A 10 0.82 -5.71 8.97
N LEU A 11 0.35 -4.70 8.24
CA LEU A 11 -1.03 -4.65 7.78
C LEU A 11 -1.23 -5.69 6.67
N PRO A 12 -2.28 -6.52 6.74
CA PRO A 12 -2.64 -7.39 5.61
C PRO A 12 -3.08 -6.52 4.43
N TYR A 13 -2.59 -6.85 3.24
CA TYR A 13 -2.92 -6.12 2.03
C TYR A 13 -4.25 -6.61 1.46
N SER A 14 -5.23 -5.71 1.33
CA SER A 14 -6.60 -6.00 0.89
C SER A 14 -6.68 -6.40 -0.59
N ASN A 15 -5.90 -7.38 -1.02
CA ASN A 15 -5.79 -7.81 -2.42
C ASN A 15 -5.73 -9.33 -2.61
N GLY A 16 -6.11 -10.11 -1.64
CA GLY A 16 -6.10 -11.58 -1.71
C GLY A 16 -6.16 -12.24 -0.36
N GLU A 17 -6.31 -13.56 -0.37
CA GLU A 17 -6.40 -14.35 0.85
C GLU A 17 -5.09 -14.34 1.65
N ILE A 18 -5.22 -14.31 2.97
CA ILE A 18 -4.10 -14.59 3.85
C ILE A 18 -3.77 -16.09 3.81
N HIS A 19 -2.51 -16.46 4.03
CA HIS A 19 -2.09 -17.85 4.08
C HIS A 19 -1.33 -18.15 5.38
N LEU A 20 -1.10 -19.42 5.66
CA LEU A 20 -0.44 -19.87 6.90
C LEU A 20 0.91 -19.18 7.17
N GLY A 21 1.65 -18.83 6.12
CA GLY A 21 2.90 -18.07 6.26
C GLY A 21 2.68 -16.69 6.90
N HIS A 22 1.65 -15.96 6.48
CA HIS A 22 1.28 -14.67 7.09
C HIS A 22 0.91 -14.86 8.57
N VAL A 23 0.04 -15.83 8.86
CA VAL A 23 -0.41 -16.12 10.22
C VAL A 23 0.77 -16.47 11.12
N ALA A 24 1.60 -17.45 10.73
CA ALA A 24 2.67 -17.98 11.55
C ALA A 24 3.84 -16.99 11.77
N SER A 25 4.17 -16.18 10.76
CA SER A 25 5.34 -15.30 10.83
C SER A 25 5.03 -13.92 11.43
N THR A 26 3.79 -13.46 11.38
CA THR A 26 3.45 -12.06 11.68
C THR A 26 2.37 -11.93 12.75
N TYR A 27 1.18 -12.49 12.53
CA TYR A 27 0.02 -12.21 13.38
C TYR A 27 0.02 -13.04 14.66
N LEU A 28 0.30 -14.32 14.57
CA LEU A 28 0.37 -15.21 15.73
C LEU A 28 1.46 -14.82 16.74
N PRO A 29 2.70 -14.47 16.33
CA PRO A 29 3.72 -14.00 17.27
C PRO A 29 3.31 -12.70 17.99
N ALA A 30 2.64 -11.78 17.31
CA ALA A 30 2.15 -10.55 17.92
C ALA A 30 1.02 -10.80 18.94
N ASP A 31 0.09 -11.71 18.62
CA ASP A 31 -0.97 -12.13 19.53
C ASP A 31 -0.40 -12.83 20.77
N VAL A 32 0.50 -13.79 20.60
CA VAL A 32 1.18 -14.48 21.71
C VAL A 32 1.92 -13.49 22.61
N THR A 33 2.62 -12.52 22.02
CA THR A 33 3.31 -11.47 22.77
C THR A 33 2.32 -10.61 23.57
N THR A 34 1.20 -10.25 22.98
CA THR A 34 0.16 -9.45 23.64
C THR A 34 -0.45 -10.21 24.82
N ARG A 35 -0.81 -11.48 24.62
CA ARG A 35 -1.34 -12.36 25.68
C ARG A 35 -0.33 -12.52 26.82
N PHE A 36 0.93 -12.74 26.50
CA PHE A 36 2.01 -12.84 27.50
C PHE A 36 2.15 -11.55 28.32
N LEU A 37 2.15 -10.39 27.68
CA LEU A 37 2.23 -9.10 28.38
C LEU A 37 1.03 -8.88 29.29
N LYS A 38 -0.19 -9.15 28.82
CA LYS A 38 -1.43 -9.04 29.63
C LYS A 38 -1.38 -9.96 30.84
N GLN A 39 -0.93 -11.22 30.69
CA GLN A 39 -0.77 -12.18 31.80
C GLN A 39 0.25 -11.71 32.85
N ASN A 40 1.25 -10.92 32.44
CA ASN A 40 2.25 -10.34 33.35
C ASN A 40 1.86 -8.94 33.89
N GLY A 41 0.59 -8.57 33.82
CA GLY A 41 0.07 -7.34 34.41
C GLY A 41 0.43 -6.05 33.63
N VAL A 42 0.79 -6.18 32.36
CA VAL A 42 0.99 -5.04 31.45
C VAL A 42 -0.34 -4.71 30.79
N GLU A 43 -0.71 -3.44 30.79
CA GLU A 43 -1.84 -2.94 29.98
C GLU A 43 -1.43 -2.93 28.52
N ALA A 44 -1.67 -4.04 27.80
CA ALA A 44 -1.23 -4.26 26.43
C ALA A 44 -2.42 -4.30 25.47
N TYR A 45 -2.23 -3.69 24.28
CA TYR A 45 -3.22 -3.67 23.20
C TYR A 45 -2.59 -4.17 21.90
N TYR A 46 -3.28 -5.08 21.22
CA TYR A 46 -2.92 -5.51 19.88
C TYR A 46 -3.76 -4.77 18.84
N VAL A 47 -3.11 -3.96 18.04
CA VAL A 47 -3.74 -3.08 17.05
C VAL A 47 -3.26 -3.44 15.65
N CYS A 48 -4.19 -3.64 14.73
CA CYS A 48 -3.91 -3.87 13.32
C CYS A 48 -4.99 -3.23 12.44
N ALA A 49 -4.77 -3.18 11.14
CA ALA A 49 -5.71 -2.73 10.14
C ALA A 49 -5.41 -3.40 8.80
N SER A 50 -6.36 -3.42 7.87
CA SER A 50 -6.07 -3.77 6.49
C SER A 50 -5.41 -2.60 5.73
N ASP A 51 -4.49 -2.92 4.82
CA ASP A 51 -3.89 -1.95 3.89
C ASP A 51 -4.74 -1.90 2.61
N ASP A 52 -5.52 -0.81 2.49
CA ASP A 52 -6.60 -0.69 1.52
C ASP A 52 -6.24 0.16 0.29
N TYR A 53 -4.98 0.58 0.14
CA TYR A 53 -4.57 1.44 -0.96
C TYR A 53 -3.52 0.76 -1.84
N GLY A 54 -3.51 1.14 -3.11
CA GLY A 54 -2.48 0.73 -4.06
C GLY A 54 -3.02 0.33 -5.42
N THR A 55 -2.15 0.38 -6.41
CA THR A 55 -2.44 0.06 -7.82
C THR A 55 -3.04 -1.33 -8.04
N PRO A 56 -2.56 -2.41 -7.41
CA PRO A 56 -3.15 -3.75 -7.57
C PRO A 56 -4.63 -3.80 -7.19
N ILE A 57 -5.04 -3.09 -6.13
CA ILE A 57 -6.45 -3.00 -5.71
C ILE A 57 -7.29 -2.34 -6.81
N LEU A 58 -6.82 -1.23 -7.39
CA LEU A 58 -7.51 -0.55 -8.48
C LEU A 58 -7.68 -1.46 -9.70
N ILE A 59 -6.62 -2.16 -10.10
CA ILE A 59 -6.67 -3.08 -11.24
C ILE A 59 -7.67 -4.21 -11.00
N GLN A 60 -7.65 -4.82 -9.81
CA GLN A 60 -8.55 -5.94 -9.51
C GLN A 60 -10.01 -5.48 -9.37
N SER A 61 -10.26 -4.35 -8.73
CA SER A 61 -11.62 -3.80 -8.63
C SER A 61 -12.21 -3.48 -10.01
N GLU A 62 -11.42 -2.88 -10.91
CA GLU A 62 -11.84 -2.62 -12.30
C GLU A 62 -12.16 -3.93 -13.05
N LYS A 63 -11.31 -4.97 -12.94
CA LYS A 63 -11.56 -6.28 -13.56
C LYS A 63 -12.86 -6.93 -13.07
N LEU A 64 -13.15 -6.78 -11.78
CA LEU A 64 -14.35 -7.35 -11.15
C LEU A 64 -15.58 -6.44 -11.29
N LYS A 65 -15.44 -5.26 -11.92
CA LYS A 65 -16.49 -4.24 -12.06
C LYS A 65 -17.07 -3.82 -10.71
N GLN A 66 -16.23 -3.68 -9.71
CA GLN A 66 -16.52 -3.21 -8.36
C GLN A 66 -15.85 -1.86 -8.13
N THR A 67 -16.36 -1.10 -7.16
CA THR A 67 -15.61 0.04 -6.65
C THR A 67 -14.43 -0.43 -5.79
N PRO A 68 -13.31 0.32 -5.70
CA PRO A 68 -12.21 -0.01 -4.80
C PRO A 68 -12.68 -0.20 -3.34
N GLN A 69 -13.66 0.60 -2.91
CA GLN A 69 -14.23 0.52 -1.56
C GLN A 69 -14.95 -0.82 -1.30
N GLU A 70 -15.75 -1.30 -2.25
CA GLU A 70 -16.43 -2.61 -2.15
C GLU A 70 -15.40 -3.74 -2.12
N TYR A 71 -14.37 -3.63 -2.97
CA TYR A 71 -13.31 -4.62 -3.07
C TYR A 71 -12.53 -4.76 -1.76
N VAL A 72 -12.04 -3.66 -1.19
CA VAL A 72 -11.27 -3.70 0.07
C VAL A 72 -12.15 -4.06 1.27
N ALA A 73 -13.43 -3.68 1.28
CA ALA A 73 -14.36 -4.06 2.33
C ALA A 73 -14.58 -5.59 2.38
N HIS A 74 -14.62 -6.24 1.21
CA HIS A 74 -14.69 -7.71 1.11
C HIS A 74 -13.46 -8.35 1.77
N TRP A 75 -12.24 -7.92 1.41
CA TRP A 75 -11.01 -8.50 1.94
C TRP A 75 -10.79 -8.18 3.41
N ASN A 76 -11.07 -6.96 3.86
CA ASN A 76 -11.00 -6.60 5.29
C ASN A 76 -11.86 -7.53 6.15
N LYS A 77 -13.11 -7.80 5.70
CA LYS A 77 -14.02 -8.72 6.39
C LYS A 77 -13.47 -10.15 6.36
N ARG A 78 -13.01 -10.62 5.20
CA ARG A 78 -12.48 -11.97 5.03
C ARG A 78 -11.24 -12.22 5.90
N ASP A 79 -10.30 -11.29 5.89
CA ASP A 79 -9.09 -11.37 6.72
C ASP A 79 -9.44 -11.43 8.20
N PHE A 80 -10.38 -10.61 8.65
CA PHE A 80 -10.83 -10.63 10.05
C PHE A 80 -11.49 -11.95 10.44
N GLU A 81 -12.30 -12.55 9.56
CA GLU A 81 -12.90 -13.86 9.76
C GLU A 81 -11.83 -14.95 9.87
N ASP A 82 -10.83 -14.93 8.97
CA ASP A 82 -9.72 -15.89 8.96
C ASP A 82 -8.85 -15.74 10.23
N PHE A 83 -8.48 -14.54 10.63
CA PHE A 83 -7.76 -14.30 11.89
C PHE A 83 -8.55 -14.79 13.10
N THR A 84 -9.85 -14.57 13.14
CA THR A 84 -10.71 -15.06 14.22
C THR A 84 -10.75 -16.57 14.26
N ALA A 85 -10.77 -17.24 13.11
CA ALA A 85 -10.71 -18.70 13.02
C ALA A 85 -9.40 -19.30 13.57
N PHE A 86 -8.31 -18.53 13.54
CA PHE A 86 -7.02 -18.88 14.17
C PHE A 86 -6.89 -18.40 15.62
N ASP A 87 -7.96 -17.92 16.24
CA ASP A 87 -7.98 -17.38 17.61
C ASP A 87 -6.99 -16.21 17.82
N ILE A 88 -6.70 -15.44 16.78
CA ILE A 88 -5.88 -14.23 16.86
C ILE A 88 -6.76 -13.08 17.39
N GLY A 89 -6.43 -12.60 18.58
CA GLY A 89 -7.23 -11.64 19.33
C GLY A 89 -6.72 -10.21 19.19
N PHE A 90 -7.14 -9.51 18.15
CA PHE A 90 -6.93 -8.05 18.09
C PHE A 90 -7.82 -7.34 19.10
N ASP A 91 -7.27 -6.37 19.83
CA ASP A 91 -8.09 -5.41 20.58
C ASP A 91 -8.77 -4.42 19.62
N PHE A 92 -8.07 -4.08 18.51
CA PHE A 92 -8.59 -3.24 17.43
C PHE A 92 -8.09 -3.77 16.08
N PHE A 93 -9.02 -4.17 15.21
CA PHE A 93 -8.75 -4.43 13.81
C PHE A 93 -9.63 -3.51 12.96
N TYR A 94 -8.99 -2.67 12.17
CA TYR A 94 -9.71 -1.65 11.40
C TYR A 94 -9.26 -1.63 9.93
N LYS A 95 -9.27 -0.49 9.28
CA LYS A 95 -8.91 -0.32 7.87
C LYS A 95 -8.27 1.04 7.61
N THR A 96 -7.28 1.09 6.74
CA THR A 96 -6.61 2.34 6.38
C THR A 96 -7.51 3.28 5.57
N SER A 97 -8.57 2.77 4.93
CA SER A 97 -9.59 3.53 4.22
C SER A 97 -10.72 4.08 5.11
N SER A 98 -10.59 4.02 6.43
CA SER A 98 -11.59 4.60 7.34
C SER A 98 -11.62 6.12 7.30
N GLU A 99 -12.77 6.71 7.57
CA GLU A 99 -12.95 8.16 7.61
C GLU A 99 -12.04 8.81 8.66
N GLU A 100 -11.85 8.17 9.81
CA GLU A 100 -10.96 8.63 10.87
C GLU A 100 -9.51 8.70 10.41
N ASN A 101 -9.03 7.63 9.75
CA ASN A 101 -7.67 7.60 9.23
C ASN A 101 -7.47 8.62 8.10
N ILE A 102 -8.43 8.74 7.18
CA ILE A 102 -8.41 9.74 6.11
C ILE A 102 -8.31 11.15 6.69
N SER A 103 -9.17 11.47 7.67
CA SER A 103 -9.15 12.77 8.34
C SER A 103 -7.82 13.03 9.03
N PHE A 104 -7.29 12.04 9.75
CA PHE A 104 -6.00 12.14 10.42
C PHE A 104 -4.85 12.37 9.44
N VAL A 105 -4.78 11.62 8.35
CA VAL A 105 -3.74 11.76 7.33
C VAL A 105 -3.80 13.15 6.67
N GLN A 106 -5.01 13.64 6.36
CA GLN A 106 -5.19 14.98 5.82
C GLN A 106 -4.73 16.08 6.79
N ASP A 107 -5.00 15.91 8.08
CA ASP A 107 -4.55 16.86 9.11
C ASP A 107 -3.03 16.84 9.27
N VAL A 108 -2.41 15.67 9.22
CA VAL A 108 -0.95 15.53 9.24
C VAL A 108 -0.34 16.20 8.02
N PHE A 109 -0.88 15.95 6.81
CA PHE A 109 -0.42 16.59 5.58
C PHE A 109 -0.46 18.13 5.70
N LYS A 110 -1.60 18.70 6.10
CA LYS A 110 -1.78 20.15 6.26
C LYS A 110 -0.77 20.75 7.27
N LYS A 111 -0.47 20.04 8.36
CA LYS A 111 0.53 20.48 9.33
C LYS A 111 1.94 20.47 8.75
N ILE A 112 2.30 19.43 8.01
CA ILE A 112 3.60 19.30 7.35
C ILE A 112 3.76 20.40 6.29
N GLU A 113 2.74 20.64 5.48
CA GLU A 113 2.69 21.70 4.48
C GLU A 113 2.83 23.09 5.13
N LYS A 114 2.04 23.39 6.15
CA LYS A 114 2.12 24.65 6.90
C LYS A 114 3.50 24.91 7.50
N ASN A 115 4.22 23.85 7.88
CA ASN A 115 5.58 23.95 8.39
C ASN A 115 6.64 24.05 7.28
N GLY A 116 6.23 24.16 6.00
CA GLY A 116 7.13 24.39 4.87
C GLY A 116 7.90 23.15 4.41
N HIS A 117 7.47 21.94 4.81
CA HIS A 117 8.15 20.69 4.45
C HIS A 117 7.56 20.02 3.20
N ILE A 118 6.58 20.63 2.55
CA ILE A 118 6.05 20.21 1.26
C ILE A 118 6.45 21.24 0.19
N TYR A 119 6.67 20.79 -1.04
CA TYR A 119 6.85 21.62 -2.21
C TYR A 119 6.20 20.97 -3.43
N GLU A 120 5.79 21.77 -4.39
CA GLU A 120 5.30 21.30 -5.67
C GLU A 120 6.46 21.22 -6.67
N LYS A 121 6.38 20.21 -7.53
CA LYS A 121 7.27 20.06 -8.68
C LYS A 121 6.51 19.49 -9.85
N GLU A 122 6.71 20.10 -11.02
CA GLU A 122 6.25 19.55 -12.28
C GLU A 122 7.07 18.30 -12.64
N ILE A 123 6.38 17.23 -12.99
CA ILE A 123 6.96 15.98 -13.47
C ILE A 123 6.27 15.54 -14.76
N ILE A 124 6.97 14.76 -15.55
CA ILE A 124 6.42 14.13 -16.74
C ILE A 124 6.08 12.68 -16.41
N GLN A 125 4.84 12.27 -16.73
CA GLN A 125 4.36 10.91 -16.49
C GLN A 125 3.65 10.36 -17.73
N ALA A 126 3.63 9.04 -17.85
CA ALA A 126 2.84 8.35 -18.86
C ALA A 126 1.34 8.60 -18.64
N PHE A 127 0.64 8.94 -19.72
CA PHE A 127 -0.79 9.19 -19.74
C PHE A 127 -1.45 8.40 -20.87
N CYS A 128 -2.48 7.65 -20.54
CA CYS A 128 -3.27 6.92 -21.54
C CYS A 128 -4.44 7.81 -22.00
N THR A 129 -4.45 8.16 -23.29
CA THR A 129 -5.52 9.00 -23.87
C THR A 129 -6.85 8.25 -23.97
N SER A 130 -6.82 6.93 -24.20
CA SER A 130 -8.02 6.10 -24.30
C SER A 130 -8.69 5.86 -22.94
N CYS A 131 -7.90 5.70 -21.87
CA CYS A 131 -8.41 5.53 -20.51
C CYS A 131 -8.59 6.87 -19.77
N ASP A 132 -8.15 7.97 -20.35
CA ASP A 132 -8.14 9.33 -19.77
C ASP A 132 -7.55 9.38 -18.35
N LYS A 133 -6.40 8.71 -18.17
CA LYS A 133 -5.74 8.67 -16.85
C LYS A 133 -4.20 8.63 -16.95
N PHE A 134 -3.55 9.20 -15.93
CA PHE A 134 -2.13 8.96 -15.70
C PHE A 134 -1.89 7.51 -15.33
N LEU A 135 -0.77 6.97 -15.81
CA LEU A 135 -0.39 5.59 -15.59
C LEU A 135 0.76 5.52 -14.57
N PRO A 136 0.49 5.18 -13.29
CA PRO A 136 1.55 4.72 -12.41
C PRO A 136 2.30 3.52 -12.98
N ASP A 137 3.51 3.26 -12.51
CA ASP A 137 4.46 2.33 -13.11
C ASP A 137 3.88 0.94 -13.44
N ARG A 138 2.99 0.39 -12.60
CA ARG A 138 2.32 -0.89 -12.85
C ARG A 138 1.17 -0.84 -13.85
N PHE A 139 0.80 0.33 -14.32
CA PHE A 139 -0.13 0.48 -15.44
C PHE A 139 0.58 0.60 -16.80
N VAL A 140 1.91 0.64 -16.81
CA VAL A 140 2.72 0.61 -18.02
C VAL A 140 3.42 -0.72 -18.11
N LYS A 141 3.24 -1.40 -19.22
CA LYS A 141 3.94 -2.63 -19.59
C LYS A 141 4.70 -2.45 -20.89
N GLY A 142 5.67 -3.31 -21.15
CA GLY A 142 6.45 -3.30 -22.38
C GLY A 142 7.50 -4.38 -22.41
N THR A 143 8.54 -4.21 -23.23
CA THR A 143 9.66 -5.11 -23.35
C THR A 143 10.79 -4.69 -22.42
N CYS A 144 11.32 -5.62 -21.63
CA CYS A 144 12.42 -5.36 -20.73
C CYS A 144 13.73 -5.12 -21.52
N PRO A 145 14.43 -3.97 -21.35
CA PRO A 145 15.65 -3.67 -22.07
C PRO A 145 16.85 -4.52 -21.66
N PHE A 146 16.73 -5.34 -20.62
CA PHE A 146 17.85 -6.17 -20.12
C PHE A 146 17.79 -7.64 -20.57
N CYS A 147 16.60 -8.15 -20.87
CA CYS A 147 16.42 -9.57 -21.15
C CYS A 147 15.39 -9.86 -22.24
N ASP A 148 14.94 -8.83 -22.95
CA ASP A 148 13.98 -8.89 -24.06
C ASP A 148 12.65 -9.59 -23.71
N ALA A 149 12.32 -9.71 -22.42
CA ALA A 149 11.04 -10.27 -22.01
C ALA A 149 9.92 -9.28 -22.31
N GLU A 150 8.92 -9.75 -23.05
CA GLU A 150 7.72 -8.98 -23.38
C GLU A 150 6.76 -8.92 -22.18
N ASP A 151 5.82 -7.96 -22.21
CA ASP A 151 4.72 -7.76 -21.25
C ASP A 151 5.19 -7.60 -19.78
N GLN A 152 6.36 -6.99 -19.57
CA GLN A 152 6.91 -6.72 -18.25
C GLN A 152 6.44 -5.35 -17.74
N TYR A 153 6.30 -5.22 -16.42
CA TYR A 153 5.99 -3.93 -15.79
C TYR A 153 7.18 -2.97 -15.83
N SER A 154 6.89 -1.65 -15.87
CA SER A 154 7.94 -0.64 -15.94
C SER A 154 8.70 -0.44 -14.62
N ASP A 155 8.13 -0.88 -13.48
CA ASP A 155 8.76 -0.80 -12.17
C ASP A 155 9.65 -2.01 -11.81
N LEU A 156 9.44 -3.15 -12.45
CA LEU A 156 10.21 -4.37 -12.20
C LEU A 156 9.98 -5.40 -13.30
N CYS A 157 11.04 -5.90 -13.89
CA CYS A 157 10.95 -7.07 -14.76
C CYS A 157 10.83 -8.34 -13.90
N GLU A 158 9.69 -9.02 -13.99
CA GLU A 158 9.43 -10.26 -13.24
C GLU A 158 10.32 -11.43 -13.69
N LYS A 159 10.84 -11.38 -14.94
CA LYS A 159 11.70 -12.44 -15.48
C LYS A 159 13.15 -12.35 -15.02
N CYS A 160 13.75 -11.15 -15.01
CA CYS A 160 15.16 -10.99 -14.64
C CYS A 160 15.38 -10.26 -13.31
N GLY A 161 14.33 -9.74 -12.65
CA GLY A 161 14.38 -9.06 -11.36
C GLY A 161 15.02 -7.67 -11.41
N ARG A 162 15.28 -7.11 -12.60
CA ARG A 162 15.87 -5.76 -12.74
C ARG A 162 14.78 -4.70 -12.87
N ILE A 163 15.09 -3.51 -12.37
CA ILE A 163 14.26 -2.31 -12.51
C ILE A 163 14.74 -1.56 -13.75
N PRO A 164 13.94 -1.47 -14.83
CA PRO A 164 14.29 -0.68 -16.00
C PRO A 164 14.14 0.82 -15.71
N GLU A 165 15.05 1.64 -16.21
CA GLU A 165 14.87 3.10 -16.20
C GLU A 165 13.77 3.51 -17.18
N GLU A 166 13.76 2.89 -18.34
CA GLU A 166 12.71 2.99 -19.36
C GLU A 166 12.39 1.61 -19.92
N ILE A 167 11.11 1.35 -20.12
CA ILE A 167 10.66 0.12 -20.76
C ILE A 167 10.47 0.34 -22.27
N GLU A 168 10.85 -0.63 -23.08
CA GLU A 168 10.69 -0.55 -24.53
C GLU A 168 9.27 -0.91 -24.94
N ASN A 169 8.79 -0.34 -26.06
CA ASN A 169 7.44 -0.56 -26.59
C ASN A 169 6.34 -0.42 -25.52
N PRO A 170 6.29 0.71 -24.77
CA PRO A 170 5.37 0.87 -23.66
C PRO A 170 3.91 0.84 -24.13
N HIS A 171 3.07 0.14 -23.36
CA HIS A 171 1.62 0.12 -23.57
C HIS A 171 0.86 0.15 -22.25
N CYS A 172 -0.35 0.68 -22.29
CA CYS A 172 -1.26 0.70 -21.14
C CYS A 172 -1.71 -0.73 -20.80
N SER A 173 -1.52 -1.16 -19.56
CA SER A 173 -1.90 -2.51 -19.11
C SER A 173 -3.41 -2.76 -19.09
N ILE A 174 -4.23 -1.70 -19.27
CA ILE A 174 -5.69 -1.79 -19.27
C ILE A 174 -6.24 -1.95 -20.69
N CYS A 175 -5.82 -1.08 -21.63
CA CYS A 175 -6.40 -1.02 -22.98
C CYS A 175 -5.42 -1.37 -24.09
N GLY A 176 -4.12 -1.53 -23.80
CA GLY A 176 -3.09 -1.84 -24.79
C GLY A 176 -2.55 -0.66 -25.61
N GLU A 177 -3.15 0.54 -25.48
CA GLU A 177 -2.72 1.72 -26.22
C GLU A 177 -1.36 2.23 -25.77
N THR A 178 -0.60 2.80 -26.70
CA THR A 178 0.67 3.44 -26.40
C THR A 178 0.45 4.74 -25.62
N PRO A 179 1.00 4.87 -24.40
CA PRO A 179 0.83 6.08 -23.62
C PRO A 179 1.61 7.27 -24.18
N VAL A 180 1.14 8.47 -23.92
CA VAL A 180 1.84 9.74 -24.21
C VAL A 180 2.49 10.28 -22.94
N GLN A 181 3.53 11.10 -23.09
CA GLN A 181 4.12 11.82 -21.98
C GLN A 181 3.33 13.10 -21.70
N LYS A 182 2.89 13.30 -20.47
CA LYS A 182 2.09 14.46 -20.06
C LYS A 182 2.62 15.05 -18.76
N SER A 183 2.73 16.36 -18.70
CA SER A 183 3.15 17.09 -17.51
C SER A 183 2.05 17.11 -16.45
N THR A 184 2.45 16.99 -15.19
CA THR A 184 1.58 17.10 -14.02
C THR A 184 2.35 17.63 -12.82
N ASN A 185 1.67 18.35 -11.91
CA ASN A 185 2.25 18.85 -10.68
C ASN A 185 2.03 17.86 -9.53
N HIS A 186 3.12 17.53 -8.82
CA HIS A 186 3.08 16.65 -7.67
C HIS A 186 3.63 17.33 -6.42
N TYR A 187 3.10 16.96 -5.27
CA TYR A 187 3.64 17.33 -3.97
C TYR A 187 4.79 16.42 -3.58
N PHE A 188 5.86 17.03 -3.10
CA PHE A 188 7.06 16.34 -2.62
C PHE A 188 7.35 16.74 -1.18
N PHE A 189 7.78 15.76 -0.38
CA PHE A 189 8.22 15.97 0.98
C PHE A 189 9.71 16.29 1.03
N LYS A 190 10.10 17.36 1.76
CA LYS A 190 11.49 17.77 1.93
C LYS A 190 12.21 16.90 2.95
N LEU A 191 12.39 15.61 2.64
CA LEU A 191 13.00 14.64 3.56
C LEU A 191 14.36 15.08 4.09
N LYS A 192 15.15 15.81 3.29
CA LYS A 192 16.46 16.34 3.68
C LYS A 192 16.43 17.22 4.94
N ASN A 193 15.31 17.91 5.20
CA ASN A 193 15.17 18.75 6.39
C ASN A 193 15.13 17.93 7.70
N PHE A 194 15.02 16.62 7.62
CA PHE A 194 14.91 15.70 8.75
C PHE A 194 16.13 14.80 8.92
N SER A 195 17.14 14.92 8.08
CA SER A 195 18.33 14.06 8.12
C SER A 195 19.13 14.22 9.42
N GLU A 196 19.36 15.46 9.87
CA GLU A 196 20.13 15.72 11.11
C GLU A 196 19.40 15.28 12.39
N PRO A 197 18.08 15.55 12.58
CA PRO A 197 17.36 15.07 13.74
C PRO A 197 17.20 13.55 13.85
N LEU A 198 17.41 12.82 12.75
CA LEU A 198 17.27 11.36 12.70
C LEU A 198 18.60 10.61 12.86
N LEU A 199 19.73 11.32 12.84
CA LEU A 199 21.08 10.81 13.09
C LEU A 199 21.50 11.04 14.53
#